data_cdb470288a28368b9d00783abdc70713
#
_entry.id   cdb470288a28368b9d00783abdc70713
#
_cell.length_a   1.000
_cell.length_b   1.000
_cell.length_c   1.000
_cell.angle_alpha   90.00
_cell.angle_beta   90.00
_cell.angle_gamma   90.00
#
_symmetry.space_group_name_H-M   'P 1'
#
loop_
_entity.id
_entity.type
_entity.pdbx_description
1 polymer ?
#
loop_
_entity_poly.entity_id
_entity_poly.type
_entity_poly.pdbx_seq_one_letter_code
_entity_poly.pdbx_strand_id
1 'polypeptide(L)'
;VASESKERFSAYVKHEVDALQKMLAPKMKKSLLYGAIAIPLIISSVFNLYFLLVHVPSGAEMVWFLLLFAVLGAVGMALFKESKFLTNDMRSESYVYMQERVKNSSLLNQELIDRYIHDLQSEPKKAMDTFIMFLEHEERVKRLMNQ
;
A
#
# COMPACT_ATOMS: atom_id res chain seq x y z
N VAL A 1 -13.62 11.06 -0.01
CA VAL A 1 -12.99 11.09 -1.34
C VAL A 1 -12.84 9.68 -1.92
N ALA A 2 -12.38 8.69 -1.15
CA ALA A 2 -12.25 7.29 -1.64
C ALA A 2 -13.60 6.57 -1.85
N SER A 3 -14.68 7.01 -1.21
CA SER A 3 -16.02 6.41 -1.34
C SER A 3 -16.77 6.88 -2.59
N GLU A 4 -16.58 8.12 -3.00
CA GLU A 4 -17.28 8.69 -4.18
C GLU A 4 -16.72 8.17 -5.51
N SER A 5 -15.45 7.81 -5.59
CA SER A 5 -14.87 7.22 -6.81
C SER A 5 -15.38 5.78 -7.05
N LYS A 6 -15.78 5.07 -6.00
CA LYS A 6 -16.34 3.70 -6.09
C LYS A 6 -17.71 3.62 -6.78
N GLU A 7 -18.49 4.68 -6.76
CA GLU A 7 -19.83 4.71 -7.37
C GLU A 7 -19.82 4.92 -8.91
N ARG A 8 -18.71 5.42 -9.46
CA ARG A 8 -18.58 5.70 -10.89
C ARG A 8 -18.18 4.51 -11.75
N PHE A 9 -17.67 3.45 -11.12
CA PHE A 9 -17.18 2.29 -11.87
C PHE A 9 -18.29 1.27 -12.14
N SER A 10 -18.24 0.67 -13.32
CA SER A 10 -19.13 -0.42 -13.68
C SER A 10 -18.95 -1.62 -12.74
N ALA A 11 -19.93 -2.52 -12.69
CA ALA A 11 -19.87 -3.73 -11.89
C ALA A 11 -18.66 -4.63 -12.26
N TYR A 12 -18.25 -4.61 -13.52
CA TYR A 12 -17.10 -5.35 -14.01
C TYR A 12 -15.79 -4.82 -13.44
N VAL A 13 -15.56 -3.51 -13.56
CA VAL A 13 -14.35 -2.86 -13.00
C VAL A 13 -14.29 -3.03 -11.48
N LYS A 14 -15.44 -2.87 -10.80
CA LYS A 14 -15.53 -3.10 -9.35
C LYS A 14 -15.10 -4.51 -8.95
N HIS A 15 -15.57 -5.51 -9.66
CA HIS A 15 -15.25 -6.91 -9.38
C HIS A 15 -13.74 -7.18 -9.48
N GLU A 16 -13.08 -6.69 -10.52
CA GLU A 16 -11.64 -6.85 -10.73
C GLU A 16 -10.80 -6.09 -9.68
N VAL A 17 -11.18 -4.86 -9.38
CA VAL A 17 -10.51 -4.08 -8.33
C VAL A 17 -10.72 -4.69 -6.95
N ASP A 18 -11.92 -5.22 -6.65
CA ASP A 18 -12.18 -5.91 -5.38
C ASP A 18 -11.39 -7.22 -5.27
N ALA A 19 -11.17 -7.95 -6.38
CA ALA A 19 -10.31 -9.13 -6.40
C ALA A 19 -8.86 -8.78 -6.03
N LEU A 20 -8.31 -7.72 -6.62
CA LEU A 20 -6.99 -7.19 -6.27
C LEU A 20 -6.92 -6.77 -4.79
N GLN A 21 -7.92 -6.03 -4.30
CA GLN A 21 -7.98 -5.61 -2.90
C GLN A 21 -8.06 -6.79 -1.93
N LYS A 22 -8.83 -7.83 -2.25
CA LYS A 22 -8.92 -9.04 -1.42
C LYS A 22 -7.60 -9.78 -1.33
N MET A 23 -6.85 -9.85 -2.43
CA MET A 23 -5.51 -10.44 -2.47
C MET A 23 -4.54 -9.70 -1.53
N LEU A 24 -4.59 -8.36 -1.52
CA LEU A 24 -3.71 -7.51 -0.72
C LEU A 24 -4.17 -7.30 0.73
N ALA A 25 -5.45 -7.59 1.05
CA ALA A 25 -6.07 -7.31 2.34
C ALA A 25 -5.30 -7.83 3.57
N PRO A 26 -4.75 -9.08 3.59
CA PRO A 26 -4.02 -9.57 4.75
C PRO A 26 -2.73 -8.76 5.03
N LYS A 27 -2.00 -8.37 3.98
CA LYS A 27 -0.80 -7.54 4.11
C LYS A 27 -1.15 -6.10 4.50
N MET A 28 -2.23 -5.57 3.94
CA MET A 28 -2.74 -4.24 4.27
C MET A 28 -3.09 -4.11 5.76
N LYS A 29 -3.80 -5.09 6.31
CA LYS A 29 -4.15 -5.13 7.74
C LYS A 29 -2.91 -5.17 8.63
N LYS A 30 -1.91 -6.01 8.28
CA LYS A 30 -0.64 -6.09 9.03
C LYS A 30 0.15 -4.78 8.96
N SER A 31 0.30 -4.21 7.76
CA SER A 31 1.01 -2.94 7.57
C SER A 31 0.37 -1.81 8.37
N LEU A 32 -0.97 -1.72 8.33
CA LEU A 32 -1.71 -0.71 9.09
C LEU A 32 -1.54 -0.88 10.60
N LEU A 33 -1.63 -2.13 11.10
CA LEU A 33 -1.45 -2.43 12.52
C LEU A 33 -0.03 -2.08 13.00
N TYR A 34 0.99 -2.47 12.25
CA TYR A 34 2.38 -2.16 12.59
C TYR A 34 2.64 -0.65 12.58
N GLY A 35 2.12 0.06 11.59
CA GLY A 35 2.22 1.51 11.51
C GLY A 35 1.48 2.22 12.66
N ALA A 36 0.28 1.76 12.99
CA ALA A 36 -0.53 2.31 14.08
C ALA A 36 0.10 2.14 15.48
N ILE A 37 0.86 1.06 15.69
CA ILE A 37 1.61 0.83 16.94
C ILE A 37 2.95 1.58 16.91
N ALA A 38 3.66 1.56 15.78
CA ALA A 38 4.99 2.13 15.64
C ALA A 38 5.02 3.64 15.91
N ILE A 39 4.07 4.39 15.33
CA ILE A 39 4.06 5.86 15.39
C ILE A 39 3.94 6.37 16.84
N PRO A 40 2.93 5.98 17.64
CA PRO A 40 2.85 6.44 19.03
C PRO A 40 4.01 5.94 19.89
N LEU A 41 4.56 4.75 19.60
CA LEU A 41 5.69 4.20 20.34
C LEU A 41 6.95 5.05 20.11
N ILE A 42 7.24 5.44 18.87
CA ILE A 42 8.36 6.32 18.53
C ILE A 42 8.18 7.71 19.17
N ILE A 43 7.00 8.31 19.00
CA ILE A 43 6.72 9.65 19.53
C ILE A 43 6.85 9.65 21.06
N SER A 44 6.25 8.67 21.74
CA SER A 44 6.33 8.56 23.20
C SER A 44 7.77 8.34 23.67
N SER A 45 8.54 7.48 22.99
CA SER A 45 9.93 7.23 23.32
C SER A 45 10.79 8.49 23.19
N VAL A 46 10.71 9.20 22.06
CA VAL A 46 11.47 10.44 21.81
C VAL A 46 11.11 11.53 22.83
N PHE A 47 9.80 11.70 23.10
CA PHE A 47 9.34 12.68 24.07
C PHE A 47 9.84 12.38 25.49
N ASN A 48 9.75 11.14 25.94
CA ASN A 48 10.23 10.76 27.27
C ASN A 48 11.75 10.84 27.39
N LEU A 49 12.50 10.45 26.36
CA LEU A 49 13.96 10.64 26.33
C LEU A 49 14.35 12.11 26.44
N TYR A 50 13.68 12.97 25.69
CA TYR A 50 13.89 14.42 25.77
C TYR A 50 13.62 14.96 27.18
N PHE A 51 12.46 14.58 27.76
CA PHE A 51 12.05 15.02 29.09
C PHE A 51 13.05 14.57 30.16
N LEU A 52 13.49 13.30 30.13
CA LEU A 52 14.50 12.77 31.06
C LEU A 52 15.81 13.54 30.97
N LEU A 53 16.30 13.81 29.77
CA LEU A 53 17.60 14.47 29.58
C LEU A 53 17.58 15.94 30.02
N VAL A 54 16.45 16.64 29.90
CA VAL A 54 16.37 18.09 30.16
C VAL A 54 15.91 18.39 31.59
N HIS A 55 15.02 17.56 32.17
CA HIS A 55 14.32 17.93 33.41
C HIS A 55 14.65 17.05 34.61
N VAL A 56 15.28 15.89 34.41
CA VAL A 56 15.59 14.97 35.50
C VAL A 56 17.07 15.03 35.85
N PRO A 57 17.43 15.25 37.13
CA PRO A 57 18.84 15.24 37.60
C PRO A 57 19.51 13.91 37.29
N SER A 58 20.79 13.95 36.93
CA SER A 58 21.58 12.76 36.61
C SER A 58 21.74 11.87 37.84
N GLY A 59 21.20 10.64 37.76
CA GLY A 59 21.33 9.61 38.81
C GLY A 59 21.35 8.20 38.20
N ALA A 60 21.75 7.21 39.00
CA ALA A 60 21.83 5.82 38.55
C ALA A 60 20.48 5.29 38.05
N GLU A 61 19.37 5.75 38.64
CA GLU A 61 18.02 5.33 38.25
C GLU A 61 17.63 5.88 36.87
N MET A 62 18.10 7.08 36.50
CA MET A 62 17.86 7.71 35.19
C MET A 62 18.37 6.82 34.05
N VAL A 63 19.50 6.15 34.21
CA VAL A 63 20.10 5.29 33.18
C VAL A 63 19.14 4.14 32.77
N TRP A 64 18.44 3.57 33.74
CA TRP A 64 17.48 2.51 33.47
C TRP A 64 16.28 2.99 32.66
N PHE A 65 15.76 4.18 32.96
CA PHE A 65 14.67 4.78 32.16
C PHE A 65 15.12 5.17 30.77
N LEU A 66 16.34 5.72 30.62
CA LEU A 66 16.92 6.00 29.30
C LEU A 66 17.05 4.74 28.45
N LEU A 67 17.56 3.65 29.04
CA LEU A 67 17.64 2.35 28.37
C LEU A 67 16.28 1.84 27.96
N LEU A 68 15.30 1.90 28.87
CA LEU A 68 13.92 1.44 28.59
C LEU A 68 13.32 2.20 27.40
N PHE A 69 13.37 3.53 27.39
CA PHE A 69 12.82 4.32 26.30
C PHE A 69 13.62 4.19 25.01
N ALA A 70 14.95 4.01 25.08
CA ALA A 70 15.76 3.71 23.91
C ALA A 70 15.35 2.39 23.24
N VAL A 71 15.13 1.33 24.04
CA VAL A 71 14.64 0.05 23.54
C VAL A 71 13.25 0.16 22.94
N LEU A 72 12.31 0.86 23.62
CA LEU A 72 10.97 1.10 23.10
C LEU A 72 11.00 1.85 21.75
N GLY A 73 11.86 2.86 21.63
CA GLY A 73 12.07 3.59 20.39
C GLY A 73 12.63 2.71 19.26
N ALA A 74 13.59 1.85 19.60
CA ALA A 74 14.16 0.90 18.64
C ALA A 74 13.12 -0.11 18.13
N VAL A 75 12.28 -0.64 19.02
CA VAL A 75 11.15 -1.51 18.65
C VAL A 75 10.15 -0.77 17.76
N GLY A 76 9.80 0.45 18.11
CA GLY A 76 8.93 1.31 17.30
C GLY A 76 9.48 1.51 15.89
N MET A 77 10.78 1.79 15.75
CA MET A 77 11.43 1.93 14.44
C MET A 77 11.47 0.63 13.64
N ALA A 78 11.67 -0.50 14.31
CA ALA A 78 11.63 -1.82 13.66
C ALA A 78 10.24 -2.12 13.09
N LEU A 79 9.18 -1.87 13.87
CA LEU A 79 7.79 -2.02 13.42
C LEU A 79 7.44 -1.06 12.26
N PHE A 80 7.93 0.16 12.32
CA PHE A 80 7.73 1.13 11.23
C PHE A 80 8.41 0.70 9.95
N LYS A 81 9.63 0.19 10.04
CA LYS A 81 10.37 -0.38 8.89
C LYS A 81 9.62 -1.56 8.29
N GLU A 82 9.10 -2.45 9.12
CA GLU A 82 8.30 -3.60 8.67
C GLU A 82 7.00 -3.18 7.98
N SER A 83 6.28 -2.19 8.54
CA SER A 83 5.10 -1.61 7.90
C SER A 83 5.42 -1.05 6.50
N LYS A 84 6.54 -0.34 6.37
CA LYS A 84 7.02 0.21 5.10
C LYS A 84 7.39 -0.89 4.09
N PHE A 85 8.03 -1.96 4.57
CA PHE A 85 8.38 -3.12 3.75
C PHE A 85 7.12 -3.80 3.19
N LEU A 86 6.13 -4.07 4.04
CA LEU A 86 4.84 -4.64 3.63
C LEU A 86 4.11 -3.75 2.60
N THR A 87 4.17 -2.43 2.76
CA THR A 87 3.56 -1.49 1.81
C THR A 87 4.24 -1.55 0.44
N ASN A 88 5.57 -1.64 0.40
CA ASN A 88 6.31 -1.77 -0.85
C ASN A 88 6.07 -3.12 -1.52
N ASP A 89 5.99 -4.19 -0.73
CA ASP A 89 5.68 -5.53 -1.21
C ASP A 89 4.27 -5.61 -1.84
N MET A 90 3.27 -5.02 -1.17
CA MET A 90 1.92 -4.89 -1.74
C MET A 90 1.90 -4.13 -3.06
N ARG A 91 2.69 -3.05 -3.18
CA ARG A 91 2.81 -2.29 -4.42
C ARG A 91 3.39 -3.14 -5.55
N SER A 92 4.43 -3.90 -5.26
CA SER A 92 5.05 -4.82 -6.21
C SER A 92 4.09 -5.92 -6.66
N GLU A 93 3.39 -6.57 -5.72
CA GLU A 93 2.41 -7.60 -6.03
C GLU A 93 1.23 -7.07 -6.85
N SER A 94 0.70 -5.89 -6.49
CA SER A 94 -0.39 -5.27 -7.25
C SER A 94 0.03 -4.96 -8.68
N TYR A 95 1.27 -4.54 -8.85
CA TYR A 95 1.83 -4.24 -10.17
C TYR A 95 1.98 -5.49 -11.04
N VAL A 96 2.51 -6.58 -10.46
CA VAL A 96 2.61 -7.89 -11.15
C VAL A 96 1.22 -8.40 -11.54
N TYR A 97 0.27 -8.36 -10.63
CA TYR A 97 -1.12 -8.74 -10.89
C TYR A 97 -1.72 -7.96 -12.06
N MET A 98 -1.58 -6.62 -12.06
CA MET A 98 -2.09 -5.77 -13.14
C MET A 98 -1.46 -6.12 -14.49
N GLN A 99 -0.14 -6.34 -14.52
CA GLN A 99 0.55 -6.74 -15.75
C GLN A 99 0.07 -8.10 -16.27
N GLU A 100 -0.04 -9.09 -15.40
CA GLU A 100 -0.51 -10.43 -15.78
C GLU A 100 -1.95 -10.39 -16.28
N ARG A 101 -2.81 -9.61 -15.62
CA ARG A 101 -4.20 -9.46 -16.01
C ARG A 101 -4.34 -8.80 -17.40
N VAL A 102 -3.53 -7.79 -17.69
CA VAL A 102 -3.48 -7.13 -19.00
C VAL A 102 -2.96 -8.10 -20.08
N LYS A 103 -1.87 -8.83 -19.80
CA LYS A 103 -1.30 -9.82 -20.74
C LYS A 103 -2.26 -10.94 -21.10
N ASN A 104 -3.05 -11.39 -20.14
CA ASN A 104 -3.99 -12.48 -20.30
C ASN A 104 -5.36 -12.06 -20.86
N SER A 105 -5.51 -10.83 -21.31
CA SER A 105 -6.74 -10.35 -21.93
C SER A 105 -6.95 -11.04 -23.29
N SER A 106 -8.12 -11.66 -23.46
CA SER A 106 -8.53 -12.28 -24.73
C SER A 106 -9.41 -11.37 -25.59
N LEU A 107 -9.79 -10.19 -25.06
CA LEU A 107 -10.75 -9.30 -25.69
C LEU A 107 -10.07 -8.16 -26.50
N LEU A 108 -8.81 -7.86 -26.20
CA LEU A 108 -8.05 -6.82 -26.86
C LEU A 108 -7.01 -7.44 -27.81
N ASN A 109 -6.66 -6.70 -28.88
CA ASN A 109 -5.60 -7.11 -29.77
C ASN A 109 -4.22 -6.92 -29.09
N GLN A 110 -3.19 -7.63 -29.62
CA GLN A 110 -1.86 -7.64 -29.02
C GLN A 110 -1.23 -6.24 -28.97
N GLU A 111 -1.44 -5.43 -29.97
CA GLU A 111 -0.91 -4.05 -30.03
C GLU A 111 -1.41 -3.18 -28.89
N LEU A 112 -2.70 -3.28 -28.54
CA LEU A 112 -3.30 -2.56 -27.40
C LEU A 112 -2.80 -3.11 -26.06
N ILE A 113 -2.64 -4.43 -25.94
CA ILE A 113 -2.06 -5.07 -24.75
C ILE A 113 -0.65 -4.54 -24.53
N ASP A 114 0.20 -4.53 -25.53
CA ASP A 114 1.58 -4.07 -25.46
C ASP A 114 1.65 -2.58 -25.09
N ARG A 115 0.72 -1.77 -25.60
CA ARG A 115 0.61 -0.36 -25.24
C ARG A 115 0.26 -0.18 -23.77
N TYR A 116 -0.76 -0.88 -23.26
CA TYR A 116 -1.12 -0.80 -21.83
C TYR A 116 -0.02 -1.30 -20.91
N ILE A 117 0.73 -2.34 -21.31
CA ILE A 117 1.91 -2.82 -20.58
C ILE A 117 3.00 -1.76 -20.55
N HIS A 118 3.28 -1.13 -21.70
CA HIS A 118 4.24 -0.04 -21.78
C HIS A 118 3.84 1.15 -20.88
N ASP A 119 2.57 1.54 -20.89
CA ASP A 119 2.06 2.64 -20.05
C ASP A 119 2.16 2.30 -18.57
N LEU A 120 1.84 1.04 -18.17
CA LEU A 120 2.04 0.55 -16.81
C LEU A 120 3.50 0.63 -16.37
N GLN A 121 4.45 0.33 -17.27
CA GLN A 121 5.88 0.36 -16.98
C GLN A 121 6.46 1.77 -16.92
N SER A 122 5.97 2.66 -17.79
CA SER A 122 6.46 4.03 -17.91
C SER A 122 6.06 4.91 -16.74
N GLU A 123 4.85 4.71 -16.18
CA GLU A 123 4.32 5.53 -15.09
C GLU A 123 3.79 4.67 -13.92
N PRO A 124 4.67 4.07 -13.08
CA PRO A 124 4.26 3.21 -11.97
C PRO A 124 3.35 3.88 -10.93
N LYS A 125 3.43 5.22 -10.82
CA LYS A 125 2.58 6.00 -9.92
C LYS A 125 1.12 6.05 -10.37
N LYS A 126 0.88 5.94 -11.67
CA LYS A 126 -0.45 5.94 -12.30
C LYS A 126 -0.91 4.54 -12.73
N ALA A 127 -0.18 3.50 -12.31
CA ALA A 127 -0.48 2.12 -12.72
C ALA A 127 -1.93 1.71 -12.44
N MET A 128 -2.51 2.15 -11.31
CA MET A 128 -3.92 1.86 -10.99
C MET A 128 -4.87 2.56 -11.96
N ASP A 129 -4.61 3.81 -12.32
CA ASP A 129 -5.45 4.57 -13.26
C ASP A 129 -5.38 3.94 -14.66
N THR A 130 -4.18 3.58 -15.11
CA THR A 130 -3.95 2.87 -16.38
C THR A 130 -4.69 1.51 -16.39
N PHE A 131 -4.62 0.78 -15.28
CA PHE A 131 -5.33 -0.50 -15.14
C PHE A 131 -6.85 -0.34 -15.20
N ILE A 132 -7.40 0.68 -14.54
CA ILE A 132 -8.83 1.00 -14.62
C ILE A 132 -9.23 1.34 -16.04
N MET A 133 -8.46 2.17 -16.75
CA MET A 133 -8.71 2.51 -18.16
C MET A 133 -8.70 1.26 -19.07
N PHE A 134 -7.77 0.33 -18.81
CA PHE A 134 -7.74 -0.96 -19.50
C PHE A 134 -9.03 -1.75 -19.26
N LEU A 135 -9.48 -1.90 -18.00
CA LEU A 135 -10.70 -2.64 -17.66
C LEU A 135 -11.96 -2.00 -18.28
N GLU A 136 -12.05 -0.69 -18.30
CA GLU A 136 -13.15 0.05 -18.95
C GLU A 136 -13.16 -0.18 -20.46
N HIS A 137 -11.98 -0.23 -21.07
CA HIS A 137 -11.84 -0.53 -22.49
C HIS A 137 -12.26 -1.97 -22.81
N GLU A 138 -11.78 -2.92 -22.00
CA GLU A 138 -12.14 -4.34 -22.13
C GLU A 138 -13.64 -4.55 -21.98
N GLU A 139 -14.28 -3.90 -21.01
CA GLU A 139 -15.72 -3.95 -20.82
C GLU A 139 -16.49 -3.39 -22.03
N ARG A 140 -16.03 -2.28 -22.60
CA ARG A 140 -16.64 -1.68 -23.79
C ARG A 140 -16.60 -2.63 -24.98
N VAL A 141 -15.45 -3.27 -25.21
CA VAL A 141 -15.31 -4.28 -26.28
C VAL A 141 -16.25 -5.46 -26.02
N LYS A 142 -16.32 -5.97 -24.80
CA LYS A 142 -17.21 -7.06 -24.41
C LYS A 142 -18.68 -6.73 -24.67
N ARG A 143 -19.11 -5.50 -24.37
CA ARG A 143 -20.48 -5.05 -24.64
C ARG A 143 -20.79 -5.02 -26.14
N LEU A 144 -19.84 -4.60 -26.97
CA LEU A 144 -20.02 -4.56 -28.44
C LEU A 144 -20.08 -5.96 -29.04
N MET A 145 -19.36 -6.93 -28.47
CA MET A 145 -19.39 -8.32 -28.94
C MET A 145 -20.66 -9.08 -28.55
N ASN A 146 -21.40 -8.58 -27.54
CA ASN A 146 -22.65 -9.20 -27.06
C ASN A 146 -23.92 -8.54 -27.65
N GLN A 147 -23.79 -7.58 -28.56
CA GLN A 147 -24.89 -6.98 -29.35
C GLN A 147 -25.00 -7.62 -30.73
#